data_faac0e2d019f29f28a8238e759f4c77c
#
_entry.id   faac0e2d019f29f28a8238e759f4c77c
#
_cell.length_a   1.000
_cell.length_b   1.000
_cell.length_c   1.000
_cell.angle_alpha   90.00
_cell.angle_beta   90.00
_cell.angle_gamma   90.00
#
_symmetry.space_group_name_H-M   'P 1'
#
loop_
_entity.id
_entity.type
_entity.pdbx_description
1 polymer ?
#
loop_
_entity_poly.entity_id
_entity_poly.type
_entity_poly.pdbx_seq_one_letter_code
_entity_poly.pdbx_strand_id
1 'polypeptide(L)'
;DTLSLHDALPIFPSQPQMSKDELLKEKFSYLRKLEALEKKGVELSKKYTMESPLAEMQGEYEMIMEEKAKQNSVKFQGNMMMAVINGIEFLNNRFDPFDVKLDGWGEQLNENITDYDDIFGELHDKYKSKASMSPELKLLFQLGGSAMMVHMTNTMFKSAMPGMDDIMRRNPDLMRSFQSAAV
;
A
#
# COMPACT_ATOMS: atom_id res chain seq x y z
N ASP A 1 61.97 -16.08 27.13
CA ASP A 1 60.96 -16.36 26.09
C ASP A 1 59.60 -15.83 26.54
N THR A 2 59.48 -14.53 26.51
CA THR A 2 58.23 -13.84 26.72
C THR A 2 57.59 -13.62 25.36
N LEU A 3 56.76 -14.58 24.92
CA LEU A 3 55.83 -14.38 23.81
C LEU A 3 54.78 -13.36 24.26
N SER A 4 54.90 -12.18 23.65
CA SER A 4 54.03 -11.07 23.87
C SER A 4 52.59 -11.48 23.50
N LEU A 5 51.70 -11.46 24.49
CA LEU A 5 50.27 -11.70 24.36
C LEU A 5 49.53 -10.62 23.54
N HIS A 6 50.26 -9.71 22.91
CA HIS A 6 49.70 -8.62 22.11
C HIS A 6 49.47 -8.96 20.63
N ASP A 7 49.97 -10.11 20.15
CA ASP A 7 49.83 -10.47 18.73
C ASP A 7 48.59 -11.33 18.39
N ALA A 8 47.67 -11.55 19.33
CA ALA A 8 46.47 -12.37 19.13
C ALA A 8 45.16 -11.59 19.25
N LEU A 9 45.14 -10.32 18.89
CA LEU A 9 43.86 -9.63 18.69
C LEU A 9 43.34 -10.02 17.30
N PRO A 10 42.12 -10.59 17.19
CA PRO A 10 41.53 -10.85 15.89
C PRO A 10 41.40 -9.51 15.17
N ILE A 11 42.05 -9.41 14.03
CA ILE A 11 41.89 -8.31 13.10
C ILE A 11 40.46 -8.45 12.57
N PHE A 12 39.49 -7.82 13.23
CA PHE A 12 38.21 -7.62 12.63
C PHE A 12 38.42 -6.78 11.38
N PRO A 13 37.95 -7.20 10.20
CA PRO A 13 38.05 -6.36 9.04
C PRO A 13 37.35 -5.04 9.38
N SER A 14 38.11 -3.98 9.52
CA SER A 14 37.58 -2.64 9.71
C SER A 14 36.66 -2.38 8.52
N GLN A 15 35.38 -2.21 8.80
CA GLN A 15 34.45 -1.69 7.78
C GLN A 15 35.10 -0.43 7.18
N PRO A 16 35.08 -0.28 5.85
CA PRO A 16 35.70 0.89 5.23
C PRO A 16 35.04 2.13 5.84
N GLN A 17 35.82 2.89 6.60
CA GLN A 17 35.31 4.17 7.15
C GLN A 17 35.05 5.09 5.98
N MET A 18 33.82 5.58 5.90
CA MET A 18 33.44 6.57 4.91
C MET A 18 34.33 7.81 5.05
N SER A 19 34.71 8.38 3.92
CA SER A 19 35.39 9.65 3.91
C SER A 19 34.51 10.75 4.52
N LYS A 20 35.11 11.80 5.03
CA LYS A 20 34.33 12.93 5.59
C LYS A 20 33.36 13.54 4.57
N ASP A 21 33.78 13.58 3.32
CA ASP A 21 32.94 14.13 2.24
C ASP A 21 31.76 13.21 1.91
N GLU A 22 31.97 11.91 1.90
CA GLU A 22 30.89 10.92 1.73
C GLU A 22 29.90 10.96 2.89
N LEU A 23 30.42 11.07 4.13
CA LEU A 23 29.57 11.21 5.31
C LEU A 23 28.68 12.45 5.24
N LEU A 24 29.24 13.59 4.83
CA LEU A 24 28.48 14.83 4.67
C LEU A 24 27.41 14.72 3.57
N LYS A 25 27.75 14.10 2.45
CA LYS A 25 26.79 13.87 1.36
C LYS A 25 25.64 12.99 1.80
N GLU A 26 25.93 11.91 2.51
CA GLU A 26 24.88 11.02 3.01
C GLU A 26 24.03 11.69 4.07
N LYS A 27 24.60 12.39 5.02
CA LYS A 27 23.86 13.19 6.00
C LYS A 27 22.91 14.16 5.33
N PHE A 28 23.39 14.88 4.34
CA PHE A 28 22.61 15.84 3.59
C PHE A 28 21.46 15.15 2.82
N SER A 29 21.74 14.01 2.21
CA SER A 29 20.72 13.21 1.52
C SER A 29 19.60 12.74 2.46
N TYR A 30 19.97 12.18 3.62
CA TYR A 30 18.98 11.73 4.61
C TYR A 30 18.22 12.89 5.25
N LEU A 31 18.89 13.99 5.51
CA LEU A 31 18.24 15.20 6.03
C LEU A 31 17.14 15.68 5.08
N ARG A 32 17.43 15.75 3.78
CA ARG A 32 16.43 16.11 2.76
C ARG A 32 15.28 15.12 2.66
N LYS A 33 15.58 13.82 2.76
CA LYS A 33 14.56 12.76 2.76
C LYS A 33 13.64 12.89 3.98
N LEU A 34 14.19 13.15 5.15
CA LEU A 34 13.43 13.34 6.39
C LEU A 34 12.59 14.62 6.33
N GLU A 35 13.14 15.73 5.84
CA GLU A 35 12.38 16.96 5.62
C GLU A 35 11.22 16.76 4.62
N ALA A 36 11.44 15.98 3.59
CA ALA A 36 10.38 15.66 2.62
C ALA A 36 9.25 14.84 3.25
N LEU A 37 9.58 13.94 4.17
CA LEU A 37 8.58 13.19 4.94
C LEU A 37 7.80 14.11 5.89
N GLU A 38 8.49 15.00 6.58
CA GLU A 38 7.88 15.99 7.47
C GLU A 38 6.90 16.92 6.73
N LYS A 39 7.28 17.37 5.53
CA LYS A 39 6.39 18.15 4.65
C LYS A 39 5.14 17.38 4.20
N LYS A 40 5.22 16.06 4.15
CA LYS A 40 4.07 15.18 3.86
C LYS A 40 3.21 14.86 5.09
N GLY A 41 3.51 15.47 6.23
CA GLY A 41 2.76 15.29 7.46
C GLY A 41 3.20 14.12 8.33
N VAL A 42 4.38 13.56 8.09
CA VAL A 42 4.95 12.52 8.95
C VAL A 42 5.63 13.18 10.14
N GLU A 43 5.26 12.77 11.33
CA GLU A 43 5.92 13.22 12.55
C GLU A 43 7.23 12.46 12.75
N LEU A 44 8.31 13.21 12.90
CA LEU A 44 9.62 12.67 13.24
C LEU A 44 9.78 12.62 14.76
N SER A 45 10.56 11.66 15.26
CA SER A 45 10.83 11.52 16.69
C SER A 45 11.56 12.73 17.29
N LYS A 46 12.37 13.38 16.47
CA LYS A 46 13.08 14.62 16.80
C LYS A 46 13.41 15.42 15.54
N LYS A 47 13.81 16.66 15.74
CA LYS A 47 14.33 17.47 14.64
C LYS A 47 15.79 17.13 14.37
N TYR A 48 16.08 16.74 13.14
CA TYR A 48 17.42 16.38 12.68
C TYR A 48 18.12 17.57 12.04
N THR A 49 19.43 17.64 12.24
CA THR A 49 20.32 18.65 11.66
C THR A 49 21.55 17.97 11.08
N MET A 50 22.42 18.73 10.42
CA MET A 50 23.70 18.20 9.92
C MET A 50 24.64 17.71 11.03
N GLU A 51 24.41 18.13 12.27
CA GLU A 51 25.16 17.67 13.43
C GLU A 51 24.65 16.33 13.98
N SER A 52 23.45 15.93 13.59
CA SER A 52 22.88 14.66 14.03
C SER A 52 23.67 13.46 13.50
N PRO A 53 23.79 12.36 14.28
CA PRO A 53 24.46 11.16 13.80
C PRO A 53 23.78 10.56 12.58
N LEU A 54 24.57 10.14 11.59
CA LEU A 54 24.04 9.53 10.37
C LEU A 54 23.20 8.26 10.66
N ALA A 55 23.67 7.44 11.59
CA ALA A 55 22.99 6.20 11.97
C ALA A 55 21.58 6.45 12.50
N GLU A 56 21.37 7.53 13.25
CA GLU A 56 20.02 7.90 13.74
C GLU A 56 19.11 8.38 12.61
N MET A 57 19.62 9.16 11.69
CA MET A 57 18.85 9.61 10.51
C MET A 57 18.46 8.43 9.62
N GLN A 58 19.37 7.51 9.36
CA GLN A 58 19.10 6.30 8.60
C GLN A 58 18.07 5.42 9.29
N GLY A 59 18.23 5.19 10.58
CA GLY A 59 17.32 4.37 11.37
C GLY A 59 15.90 4.93 11.38
N GLU A 60 15.74 6.22 11.58
CA GLU A 60 14.43 6.90 11.55
C GLU A 60 13.79 6.79 10.15
N TYR A 61 14.55 7.08 9.12
CA TYR A 61 14.06 7.00 7.74
C TYR A 61 13.63 5.57 7.36
N GLU A 62 14.46 4.59 7.67
CA GLU A 62 14.18 3.18 7.37
C GLU A 62 12.95 2.68 8.14
N MET A 63 12.81 3.02 9.43
CA MET A 63 11.63 2.67 10.21
C MET A 63 10.35 3.26 9.60
N ILE A 64 10.36 4.51 9.24
CA ILE A 64 9.20 5.19 8.64
C ILE A 64 8.86 4.56 7.30
N MET A 65 9.85 4.28 6.47
CA MET A 65 9.64 3.67 5.16
C MET A 65 9.15 2.23 5.27
N GLU A 66 9.66 1.45 6.22
CA GLU A 66 9.20 0.09 6.49
C GLU A 66 7.74 0.08 6.96
N GLU A 67 7.37 0.96 7.87
CA GLU A 67 6.00 1.10 8.34
C GLU A 67 5.05 1.52 7.22
N LYS A 68 5.45 2.46 6.39
CA LYS A 68 4.67 2.85 5.21
C LYS A 68 4.51 1.70 4.21
N ALA A 69 5.56 0.95 3.96
CA ALA A 69 5.51 -0.22 3.09
C ALA A 69 4.53 -1.27 3.64
N LYS A 70 4.53 -1.50 4.95
CA LYS A 70 3.59 -2.39 5.63
C LYS A 70 2.15 -1.91 5.51
N GLN A 71 1.89 -0.64 5.79
CA GLN A 71 0.56 -0.04 5.64
C GLN A 71 0.04 -0.11 4.21
N ASN A 72 0.90 0.19 3.24
CA ASN A 72 0.54 0.09 1.82
C ASN A 72 0.24 -1.36 1.41
N SER A 73 1.01 -2.32 1.93
CA SER A 73 0.79 -3.75 1.68
C SER A 73 -0.53 -4.23 2.28
N VAL A 74 -0.84 -3.84 3.50
CA VAL A 74 -2.12 -4.14 4.17
C VAL A 74 -3.28 -3.59 3.35
N LYS A 75 -3.19 -2.34 2.94
CA LYS A 75 -4.21 -1.69 2.10
C LYS A 75 -4.39 -2.37 0.75
N PHE A 76 -3.28 -2.73 0.11
CA PHE A 76 -3.30 -3.47 -1.16
C PHE A 76 -3.97 -4.83 -1.01
N GLN A 77 -3.60 -5.60 0.01
CA GLN A 77 -4.19 -6.90 0.31
C GLN A 77 -5.69 -6.79 0.60
N GLY A 78 -6.10 -5.78 1.36
CA GLY A 78 -7.50 -5.49 1.63
C GLY A 78 -8.28 -5.21 0.35
N ASN A 79 -7.75 -4.38 -0.52
CA ASN A 79 -8.37 -4.07 -1.81
C ASN A 79 -8.46 -5.30 -2.72
N MET A 80 -7.43 -6.13 -2.74
CA MET A 80 -7.42 -7.40 -3.50
C MET A 80 -8.45 -8.38 -2.96
N MET A 81 -8.56 -8.51 -1.65
CA MET A 81 -9.57 -9.36 -1.01
C MET A 81 -10.98 -8.89 -1.37
N MET A 82 -11.24 -7.60 -1.28
CA MET A 82 -12.54 -7.03 -1.66
C MET A 82 -12.87 -7.25 -3.14
N ALA A 83 -11.90 -7.09 -4.02
CA ALA A 83 -12.09 -7.35 -5.45
C ALA A 83 -12.45 -8.82 -5.73
N VAL A 84 -11.77 -9.76 -5.08
CA VAL A 84 -12.03 -11.21 -5.20
C VAL A 84 -13.43 -11.54 -4.68
N ILE A 85 -13.80 -11.03 -3.52
CA ILE A 85 -15.08 -11.31 -2.88
C ILE A 85 -16.24 -10.72 -3.68
N ASN A 86 -16.12 -9.49 -4.15
CA ASN A 86 -17.10 -8.88 -5.02
C ASN A 86 -17.23 -9.65 -6.35
N GLY A 87 -16.11 -10.16 -6.87
CA GLY A 87 -16.11 -11.02 -8.05
C GLY A 87 -16.86 -12.33 -7.82
N ILE A 88 -16.64 -12.98 -6.70
CA ILE A 88 -17.32 -14.23 -6.32
C ILE A 88 -18.81 -13.97 -6.12
N GLU A 89 -19.18 -12.92 -5.41
CA GLU A 89 -20.57 -12.54 -5.19
C GLU A 89 -21.28 -12.26 -6.51
N PHE A 90 -20.65 -11.51 -7.40
CA PHE A 90 -21.19 -11.23 -8.73
C PHE A 90 -21.41 -12.50 -9.55
N LEU A 91 -20.42 -13.40 -9.61
CA LEU A 91 -20.52 -14.66 -10.33
C LEU A 91 -21.61 -15.56 -9.72
N ASN A 92 -21.70 -15.59 -8.40
CA ASN A 92 -22.72 -16.36 -7.70
C ASN A 92 -24.13 -15.85 -8.02
N ASN A 93 -24.34 -14.54 -8.02
CA ASN A 93 -25.62 -13.94 -8.32
C ASN A 93 -26.04 -14.13 -9.81
N ARG A 94 -25.06 -14.18 -10.70
CA ARG A 94 -25.34 -14.31 -12.13
C ARG A 94 -25.53 -15.75 -12.59
N PHE A 95 -24.73 -16.67 -12.05
CA PHE A 95 -24.70 -18.06 -12.51
C PHE A 95 -25.23 -19.08 -11.50
N ASP A 96 -25.33 -18.68 -10.24
CA ASP A 96 -25.77 -19.51 -9.09
C ASP A 96 -25.22 -20.95 -9.13
N PRO A 97 -23.87 -21.13 -9.27
CA PRO A 97 -23.31 -22.46 -9.50
C PRO A 97 -23.38 -23.37 -8.28
N PHE A 98 -23.54 -22.82 -7.07
CA PHE A 98 -23.51 -23.55 -5.80
C PHE A 98 -24.77 -23.43 -4.95
N ASP A 99 -25.81 -22.74 -5.41
CA ASP A 99 -27.04 -22.47 -4.67
C ASP A 99 -26.76 -21.87 -3.27
N VAL A 100 -25.75 -21.02 -3.19
CA VAL A 100 -25.32 -20.35 -1.96
C VAL A 100 -25.78 -18.88 -2.01
N LYS A 101 -26.41 -18.42 -0.95
CA LYS A 101 -26.82 -17.02 -0.82
C LYS A 101 -25.66 -16.19 -0.28
N LEU A 102 -24.95 -15.51 -1.17
CA LEU A 102 -23.82 -14.63 -0.82
C LEU A 102 -24.17 -13.13 -0.95
N ASP A 103 -25.45 -12.81 -1.07
CA ASP A 103 -25.90 -11.43 -1.20
C ASP A 103 -25.50 -10.60 0.02
N GLY A 104 -24.79 -9.49 -0.22
CA GLY A 104 -24.34 -8.59 0.82
C GLY A 104 -23.03 -9.01 1.52
N TRP A 105 -22.41 -10.08 1.08
CA TRP A 105 -21.12 -10.54 1.67
C TRP A 105 -20.01 -9.52 1.51
N GLY A 106 -19.87 -8.94 0.32
CA GLY A 106 -18.90 -7.87 0.07
C GLY A 106 -19.12 -6.64 0.95
N GLU A 107 -20.38 -6.24 1.14
CA GLU A 107 -20.73 -5.11 2.01
C GLU A 107 -20.38 -5.39 3.47
N GLN A 108 -20.74 -6.55 3.97
CA GLN A 108 -20.42 -6.98 5.35
C GLN A 108 -18.92 -7.04 5.61
N LEU A 109 -18.13 -7.54 4.66
CA LEU A 109 -16.69 -7.57 4.78
C LEU A 109 -16.06 -6.19 4.70
N ASN A 110 -16.60 -5.30 3.88
CA ASN A 110 -16.12 -3.93 3.79
C ASN A 110 -16.31 -3.15 5.10
N GLU A 111 -17.39 -3.39 5.81
CA GLU A 111 -17.63 -2.80 7.14
C GLU A 111 -16.60 -3.28 8.18
N ASN A 112 -16.15 -4.51 8.07
CA ASN A 112 -15.25 -5.14 9.03
C ASN A 112 -13.84 -5.38 8.46
N ILE A 113 -13.47 -4.69 7.40
CA ILE A 113 -12.20 -4.94 6.71
C ILE A 113 -10.99 -4.69 7.61
N THR A 114 -11.10 -3.78 8.56
CA THR A 114 -10.05 -3.48 9.53
C THR A 114 -9.71 -4.63 10.46
N ASP A 115 -10.64 -5.57 10.67
CA ASP A 115 -10.40 -6.77 11.47
C ASP A 115 -9.36 -7.70 10.83
N TYR A 116 -9.15 -7.56 9.52
CA TYR A 116 -8.18 -8.34 8.75
C TYR A 116 -6.81 -7.68 8.66
N ASP A 117 -6.66 -6.44 9.12
CA ASP A 117 -5.41 -5.67 9.00
C ASP A 117 -4.24 -6.35 9.70
N ASP A 118 -4.45 -6.96 10.86
CA ASP A 118 -3.42 -7.69 11.59
C ASP A 118 -2.95 -8.92 10.80
N ILE A 119 -3.88 -9.65 10.19
CA ILE A 119 -3.57 -10.82 9.36
C ILE A 119 -2.79 -10.40 8.12
N PHE A 120 -3.19 -9.31 7.47
CA PHE A 120 -2.47 -8.76 6.33
C PHE A 120 -1.08 -8.25 6.71
N GLY A 121 -0.94 -7.68 7.91
CA GLY A 121 0.36 -7.28 8.46
C GLY A 121 1.28 -8.48 8.68
N GLU A 122 0.78 -9.57 9.24
CA GLU A 122 1.53 -10.82 9.42
C GLU A 122 1.94 -11.44 8.08
N LEU A 123 1.06 -11.41 7.07
CA LEU A 123 1.36 -11.88 5.72
C LEU A 123 2.45 -11.02 5.07
N HIS A 124 2.40 -9.71 5.25
CA HIS A 124 3.47 -8.82 4.79
C HIS A 124 4.81 -9.18 5.42
N ASP A 125 4.88 -9.35 6.72
CA ASP A 125 6.10 -9.69 7.44
C ASP A 125 6.65 -11.06 7.03
N LYS A 126 5.76 -12.02 6.76
CA LYS A 126 6.15 -13.36 6.31
C LYS A 126 6.74 -13.38 4.90
N TYR A 127 6.20 -12.58 3.99
CA TYR A 127 6.54 -12.64 2.57
C TYR A 127 7.36 -11.45 2.08
N LYS A 128 7.65 -10.44 2.91
CA LYS A 128 8.40 -9.23 2.51
C LYS A 128 9.78 -9.53 1.92
N SER A 129 10.43 -10.61 2.34
CA SER A 129 11.74 -11.04 1.83
C SER A 129 11.64 -11.96 0.61
N LYS A 130 10.47 -12.55 0.32
CA LYS A 130 10.28 -13.58 -0.70
C LYS A 130 9.53 -13.12 -1.94
N ALA A 131 8.74 -12.06 -1.84
CA ALA A 131 7.86 -11.57 -2.90
C ALA A 131 8.05 -10.07 -3.11
N SER A 132 9.18 -9.68 -3.71
CA SER A 132 9.24 -8.36 -4.32
C SER A 132 8.53 -8.43 -5.66
N MET A 133 7.25 -8.08 -5.65
CA MET A 133 6.51 -7.89 -6.89
C MET A 133 7.06 -6.64 -7.59
N SER A 134 7.36 -6.73 -8.88
CA SER A 134 7.86 -5.58 -9.62
C SER A 134 6.84 -4.43 -9.60
N PRO A 135 7.26 -3.16 -9.60
CA PRO A 135 6.34 -2.03 -9.60
C PRO A 135 5.35 -2.05 -10.77
N GLU A 136 5.76 -2.58 -11.90
CA GLU A 136 4.93 -2.72 -13.09
C GLU A 136 3.77 -3.68 -12.86
N LEU A 137 4.03 -4.81 -12.20
CA LEU A 137 2.99 -5.77 -11.85
C LEU A 137 2.02 -5.20 -10.82
N LYS A 138 2.52 -4.46 -9.82
CA LYS A 138 1.66 -3.77 -8.84
C LYS A 138 0.73 -2.77 -9.53
N LEU A 139 1.26 -1.99 -10.47
CA LEU A 139 0.48 -1.04 -11.25
C LEU A 139 -0.58 -1.75 -12.09
N LEU A 140 -0.20 -2.83 -12.77
CA LEU A 140 -1.11 -3.63 -13.59
C LEU A 140 -2.26 -4.21 -12.76
N PHE A 141 -1.96 -4.80 -11.61
CA PHE A 141 -2.98 -5.33 -10.69
C PHE A 141 -3.90 -4.24 -10.15
N GLN A 142 -3.36 -3.08 -9.80
CA GLN A 142 -4.14 -1.97 -9.28
C GLN A 142 -5.08 -1.39 -10.33
N LEU A 143 -4.59 -1.20 -11.55
CA LEU A 143 -5.41 -0.75 -12.68
C LEU A 143 -6.45 -1.79 -13.08
N GLY A 144 -6.06 -3.05 -13.17
CA GLY A 144 -6.97 -4.16 -13.47
C GLY A 144 -8.08 -4.31 -12.44
N GLY A 145 -7.74 -4.24 -11.15
CA GLY A 145 -8.71 -4.27 -10.05
C GLY A 145 -9.67 -3.08 -10.08
N SER A 146 -9.15 -1.89 -10.35
CA SER A 146 -9.96 -0.67 -10.51
C SER A 146 -10.92 -0.77 -11.69
N ALA A 147 -10.45 -1.23 -12.85
CA ALA A 147 -11.27 -1.42 -14.04
C ALA A 147 -12.37 -2.47 -13.81
N MET A 148 -12.02 -3.58 -13.15
CA MET A 148 -12.99 -4.61 -12.78
C MET A 148 -14.05 -4.07 -11.83
N MET A 149 -13.66 -3.26 -10.84
CA MET A 149 -14.57 -2.66 -9.88
C MET A 149 -15.56 -1.69 -10.57
N VAL A 150 -15.08 -0.87 -11.50
CA VAL A 150 -15.90 0.02 -12.32
C VAL A 150 -16.86 -0.79 -13.20
N HIS A 151 -16.37 -1.84 -13.83
CA HIS A 151 -17.21 -2.72 -14.66
C HIS A 151 -18.32 -3.37 -13.84
N MET A 152 -18.01 -3.90 -12.67
CA MET A 152 -19.00 -4.52 -11.77
C MET A 152 -20.00 -3.50 -11.27
N THR A 153 -19.57 -2.32 -10.85
CA THR A 153 -20.45 -1.23 -10.42
C THR A 153 -21.41 -0.82 -11.52
N ASN A 154 -20.93 -0.63 -12.74
CA ASN A 154 -21.77 -0.27 -13.89
C ASN A 154 -22.75 -1.40 -14.26
N THR A 155 -22.32 -2.64 -14.18
CA THR A 155 -23.17 -3.79 -14.48
C THR A 155 -24.26 -3.96 -13.42
N MET A 156 -23.93 -3.81 -12.14
CA MET A 156 -24.89 -3.85 -11.04
C MET A 156 -25.89 -2.71 -11.14
N PHE A 157 -25.44 -1.50 -11.47
CA PHE A 157 -26.31 -0.34 -11.65
C PHE A 157 -27.30 -0.53 -12.79
N LYS A 158 -26.85 -1.07 -13.93
CA LYS A 158 -27.73 -1.42 -15.06
C LYS A 158 -28.71 -2.53 -14.72
N SER A 159 -28.30 -3.51 -13.91
CA SER A 159 -29.16 -4.62 -13.50
C SER A 159 -30.15 -4.21 -12.42
N ALA A 160 -29.79 -3.31 -11.50
CA ALA A 160 -30.64 -2.84 -10.42
C ALA A 160 -31.69 -1.82 -10.87
N MET A 161 -31.46 -1.11 -11.98
CA MET A 161 -32.35 -0.06 -12.50
C MET A 161 -32.57 -0.18 -14.01
N PRO A 162 -33.21 -1.27 -14.48
CA PRO A 162 -33.41 -1.47 -15.92
C PRO A 162 -34.35 -0.43 -16.58
N GLY A 163 -35.08 0.34 -15.77
CA GLY A 163 -35.93 1.43 -16.26
C GLY A 163 -35.29 2.81 -16.33
N MET A 164 -34.12 2.98 -15.70
CA MET A 164 -33.46 4.29 -15.64
C MET A 164 -32.80 4.72 -16.94
N ASP A 165 -32.26 3.80 -17.72
CA ASP A 165 -31.72 4.09 -19.05
C ASP A 165 -32.85 4.56 -20.01
N ASP A 166 -34.03 3.99 -19.94
CA ASP A 166 -35.17 4.42 -20.72
C ASP A 166 -35.73 5.78 -20.25
N ILE A 167 -35.71 6.04 -18.96
CA ILE A 167 -36.11 7.34 -18.38
C ILE A 167 -35.13 8.43 -18.75
N MET A 168 -33.84 8.14 -18.71
CA MET A 168 -32.76 9.08 -19.12
C MET A 168 -32.82 9.37 -20.60
N ARG A 169 -33.11 8.38 -21.45
CA ARG A 169 -33.25 8.58 -22.90
C ARG A 169 -34.49 9.38 -23.27
N ARG A 170 -35.55 9.25 -22.50
CA ARG A 170 -36.80 10.01 -22.73
C ARG A 170 -36.77 11.42 -22.18
N ASN A 171 -35.87 11.72 -21.22
CA ASN A 171 -35.72 13.02 -20.60
C ASN A 171 -34.25 13.49 -20.68
N PRO A 172 -33.80 14.08 -21.81
CA PRO A 172 -32.44 14.56 -21.94
C PRO A 172 -32.09 15.69 -20.95
N ASP A 173 -33.08 16.42 -20.44
CA ASP A 173 -32.89 17.47 -19.43
C ASP A 173 -32.49 16.91 -18.07
N LEU A 174 -33.00 15.75 -17.68
CA LEU A 174 -32.58 15.02 -16.47
C LEU A 174 -31.12 14.57 -16.57
N MET A 175 -30.68 14.10 -17.74
CA MET A 175 -29.30 13.69 -18.00
C MET A 175 -28.33 14.86 -17.91
N ARG A 176 -28.72 16.03 -18.37
CA ARG A 176 -27.95 17.28 -18.22
C ARG A 176 -27.86 17.72 -16.77
N SER A 177 -28.94 17.58 -16.00
CA SER A 177 -28.95 17.91 -14.58
C SER A 177 -28.05 17.00 -13.77
N PHE A 178 -28.01 15.70 -14.07
CA PHE A 178 -27.09 14.75 -13.44
C PHE A 178 -25.62 15.02 -13.83
N GLN A 179 -25.34 15.36 -15.08
CA GLN A 179 -24.00 15.71 -15.52
C GLN A 179 -23.51 17.03 -14.90
N SER A 180 -24.37 18.01 -14.72
CA SER A 180 -24.02 19.28 -14.08
C SER A 180 -23.85 19.16 -12.57
N ALA A 181 -24.48 18.20 -11.90
CA ALA A 181 -24.30 17.91 -10.48
C ALA A 181 -23.05 17.07 -10.20
N ALA A 182 -22.52 16.35 -11.18
CA ALA A 182 -21.33 15.51 -11.07
C ALA A 182 -20.02 16.23 -11.40
N VAL A 183 -20.06 17.50 -11.75
CA VAL A 183 -18.87 18.33 -12.08
C VAL A 183 -18.44 19.20 -10.89
#